data_abaf8b0fb0e80add099b8758213da935
#
_entry.id   abaf8b0fb0e80add099b8758213da935
#
_cell.length_a   1.000
_cell.length_b   1.000
_cell.length_c   1.000
_cell.angle_alpha   90.00
_cell.angle_beta   90.00
_cell.angle_gamma   90.00
#
_symmetry.space_group_name_H-M   'P 1'
#
loop_
_entity.id
_entity.type
_entity.pdbx_description
1 polymer ?
#
loop_
_entity_poly.entity_id
_entity_poly.type
_entity_poly.pdbx_seq_one_letter_code
_entity_poly.pdbx_strand_id
1 'polypeptide(L)'
;LHVRSRRQRQMCIRDRLGPVLREYIISEFMNSANIPTTRSLFAIKTNENVLRETKLPGGILTRVAKSHIRIGTFEFAAIQNIKTLKKLADYSISRHYPDLKDVDDKYLKFFASVCNRQAKLVSKWMNIGFVHGVMNTDNITISGETIDYGPCAFMDSYDPEIVFSSIDIGGRYSYKNQPAILIWNLSKLAQTLIPLIDKQENKAIEKLTEVLQHVMPCYQEY
;
A
#
# COMPACT_ATOMS: atom_id res chain seq x y z
N LEU A 1 -8.74 7.14 14.73
CA LEU A 1 -7.63 6.59 13.91
C LEU A 1 -7.37 5.09 14.20
N HIS A 2 -7.35 4.64 15.48
CA HIS A 2 -7.09 3.23 15.82
C HIS A 2 -8.18 2.24 15.39
N VAL A 3 -9.42 2.64 15.28
CA VAL A 3 -10.54 1.77 14.91
C VAL A 3 -10.53 1.42 13.41
N ARG A 4 -10.06 2.33 12.54
CA ARG A 4 -9.90 2.06 11.09
C ARG A 4 -8.82 1.02 10.81
N SER A 5 -7.67 1.08 11.50
CA SER A 5 -6.55 0.15 11.26
C SER A 5 -6.90 -1.31 11.60
N ARG A 6 -7.76 -1.55 12.59
CA ARG A 6 -8.24 -2.91 12.93
C ARG A 6 -9.17 -3.49 11.85
N ARG A 7 -10.00 -2.66 11.19
CA ARG A 7 -10.93 -3.13 10.14
C ARG A 7 -10.21 -3.47 8.83
N GLN A 8 -9.10 -2.79 8.53
CA GLN A 8 -8.32 -3.04 7.31
C GLN A 8 -7.51 -4.35 7.33
N ARG A 9 -7.35 -4.98 8.49
CA ARG A 9 -6.64 -6.27 8.64
C ARG A 9 -7.52 -7.49 8.38
N GLN A 10 -8.82 -7.32 8.18
CA GLN A 10 -9.72 -8.43 7.91
C GLN A 10 -9.76 -8.73 6.41
N MET A 11 -9.71 -10.01 6.04
CA MET A 11 -9.91 -10.47 4.65
C MET A 11 -11.31 -10.12 4.14
N CYS A 12 -12.29 -9.96 5.03
CA CYS A 12 -13.64 -9.52 4.70
C CYS A 12 -13.84 -8.07 5.13
N ILE A 13 -14.20 -7.21 4.18
CA ILE A 13 -14.56 -5.82 4.41
C ILE A 13 -16.08 -5.77 4.56
N ARG A 14 -16.56 -5.34 5.73
CA ARG A 14 -17.98 -5.03 5.94
C ARG A 14 -18.15 -3.53 6.00
N ASP A 15 -18.91 -2.99 5.07
CA ASP A 15 -19.22 -1.56 5.00
C ASP A 15 -20.59 -1.36 4.29
N ARG A 16 -20.95 -0.12 3.98
CA ARG A 16 -22.07 0.19 3.08
C ARG A 16 -21.85 -0.45 1.72
N LEU A 17 -22.93 -0.82 1.06
CA LEU A 17 -22.87 -1.51 -0.24
C LEU A 17 -22.11 -0.71 -1.31
N GLY A 18 -22.26 0.62 -1.35
CA GLY A 18 -21.55 1.47 -2.32
C GLY A 18 -20.01 1.31 -2.28
N PRO A 19 -19.33 1.51 -1.14
CA PRO A 19 -17.89 1.23 -1.00
C PRO A 19 -17.50 -0.21 -1.36
N VAL A 20 -18.31 -1.19 -1.00
CA VAL A 20 -18.09 -2.61 -1.34
C VAL A 20 -18.09 -2.82 -2.85
N LEU A 21 -19.07 -2.25 -3.55
CA LEU A 21 -19.18 -2.35 -5.02
C LEU A 21 -18.05 -1.58 -5.71
N ARG A 22 -17.67 -0.40 -5.20
CA ARG A 22 -16.54 0.37 -5.72
C ARG A 22 -15.24 -0.44 -5.66
N GLU A 23 -14.93 -1.01 -4.51
CA GLU A 23 -13.74 -1.85 -4.32
C GLU A 23 -13.74 -3.02 -5.32
N TYR A 24 -14.91 -3.67 -5.50
CA TYR A 24 -15.05 -4.77 -6.45
C TYR A 24 -14.78 -4.30 -7.88
N ILE A 25 -15.49 -3.28 -8.36
CA ILE A 25 -15.42 -2.81 -9.75
C ILE A 25 -14.02 -2.31 -10.08
N ILE A 26 -13.44 -1.47 -9.21
CA ILE A 26 -12.13 -0.87 -9.47
C ILE A 26 -11.01 -1.91 -9.42
N SER A 27 -11.02 -2.83 -8.45
CA SER A 27 -10.00 -3.89 -8.38
C SER A 27 -10.00 -4.77 -9.63
N GLU A 28 -11.16 -5.13 -10.15
CA GLU A 28 -11.27 -5.94 -11.37
C GLU A 28 -10.89 -5.15 -12.63
N PHE A 29 -11.24 -3.86 -12.71
CA PHE A 29 -10.75 -2.98 -13.78
C PHE A 29 -9.22 -2.88 -13.77
N MET A 30 -8.60 -2.61 -12.63
CA MET A 30 -7.14 -2.51 -12.50
C MET A 30 -6.44 -3.79 -12.94
N ASN A 31 -7.01 -4.95 -12.58
CA ASN A 31 -6.49 -6.23 -13.05
C ASN A 31 -6.61 -6.37 -14.58
N SER A 32 -7.73 -5.98 -15.17
CA SER A 32 -7.94 -6.02 -16.63
C SER A 32 -7.00 -5.07 -17.37
N ALA A 33 -6.62 -3.95 -16.74
CA ALA A 33 -5.65 -3.00 -17.23
C ALA A 33 -4.16 -3.42 -16.99
N ASN A 34 -3.91 -4.64 -16.52
CA ASN A 34 -2.58 -5.16 -16.17
C ASN A 34 -1.84 -4.31 -15.11
N ILE A 35 -2.60 -3.72 -14.18
CA ILE A 35 -2.06 -3.01 -13.03
C ILE A 35 -2.10 -3.95 -11.83
N PRO A 36 -0.97 -4.18 -11.14
CA PRO A 36 -0.95 -5.04 -9.96
C PRO A 36 -1.95 -4.55 -8.90
N THR A 37 -2.85 -5.43 -8.51
CA THR A 37 -3.95 -5.11 -7.59
C THR A 37 -4.38 -6.32 -6.78
N THR A 38 -4.95 -6.07 -5.62
CA THR A 38 -5.76 -7.08 -4.93
C THR A 38 -7.00 -7.39 -5.77
N ARG A 39 -7.55 -8.60 -5.61
CA ARG A 39 -8.72 -9.07 -6.34
C ARG A 39 -9.92 -9.19 -5.41
N SER A 40 -11.08 -9.13 -5.98
CA SER A 40 -12.34 -9.34 -5.28
C SER A 40 -12.92 -10.71 -5.64
N LEU A 41 -12.98 -11.63 -4.67
CA LEU A 41 -13.54 -12.96 -4.90
C LEU A 41 -15.06 -12.89 -5.09
N PHE A 42 -15.74 -12.18 -4.19
CA PHE A 42 -17.18 -11.89 -4.28
C PHE A 42 -17.56 -10.68 -3.41
N ALA A 43 -18.69 -10.08 -3.74
CA ALA A 43 -19.36 -9.06 -2.94
C ALA A 43 -20.79 -9.51 -2.63
N ILE A 44 -21.23 -9.37 -1.38
CA ILE A 44 -22.56 -9.79 -0.94
C ILE A 44 -23.27 -8.58 -0.32
N LYS A 45 -24.51 -8.30 -0.78
CA LYS A 45 -25.41 -7.40 -0.06
C LYS A 45 -25.92 -8.13 1.19
N THR A 46 -25.82 -7.49 2.34
CA THR A 46 -26.37 -8.02 3.60
C THR A 46 -27.80 -7.50 3.80
N ASN A 47 -28.59 -8.23 4.63
CA ASN A 47 -29.91 -7.74 5.04
C ASN A 47 -29.83 -6.72 6.20
N GLU A 48 -28.62 -6.38 6.64
CA GLU A 48 -28.38 -5.41 7.69
C GLU A 48 -28.00 -4.06 7.11
N ASN A 49 -28.48 -3.00 7.74
CA ASN A 49 -28.07 -1.64 7.40
C ASN A 49 -26.82 -1.24 8.21
N VAL A 50 -25.97 -0.44 7.58
CA VAL A 50 -24.85 0.22 8.22
C VAL A 50 -25.23 1.67 8.51
N LEU A 51 -25.20 2.05 9.79
CA LEU A 51 -25.46 3.44 10.23
C LEU A 51 -24.17 4.25 10.10
N ARG A 52 -24.22 5.32 9.34
CA ARG A 52 -23.26 6.39 9.26
C ARG A 52 -23.99 7.71 9.53
N GLU A 53 -24.06 8.61 8.55
CA GLU A 53 -24.94 9.77 8.57
C GLU A 53 -26.41 9.36 8.35
N THR A 54 -26.62 8.36 7.49
CA THR A 54 -27.91 7.75 7.21
C THR A 54 -27.81 6.23 7.27
N LYS A 55 -28.96 5.53 7.40
CA LYS A 55 -29.03 4.07 7.28
C LYS A 55 -28.93 3.67 5.81
N LEU A 56 -27.87 2.96 5.45
CA LEU A 56 -27.63 2.48 4.08
C LEU A 56 -27.45 0.96 4.08
N PRO A 57 -27.82 0.28 2.98
CA PRO A 57 -27.63 -1.16 2.86
C PRO A 57 -26.18 -1.54 3.11
N GLY A 58 -25.97 -2.59 3.89
CA GLY A 58 -24.66 -3.16 4.15
C GLY A 58 -24.22 -4.11 3.06
N GLY A 59 -22.90 -4.28 2.95
CA GLY A 59 -22.27 -5.26 2.07
C GLY A 59 -21.03 -5.84 2.70
N ILE A 60 -20.63 -7.00 2.22
CA ILE A 60 -19.37 -7.68 2.56
C ILE A 60 -18.63 -7.96 1.27
N LEU A 61 -17.33 -7.61 1.26
CA LEU A 61 -16.40 -7.95 0.21
C LEU A 61 -15.39 -8.96 0.74
N THR A 62 -15.13 -10.02 -0.03
CA THR A 62 -13.98 -10.89 0.21
C THR A 62 -12.86 -10.51 -0.75
N ARG A 63 -11.78 -9.95 -0.19
CA ARG A 63 -10.59 -9.54 -0.91
C ARG A 63 -9.57 -10.68 -0.93
N VAL A 64 -8.97 -10.92 -2.09
CA VAL A 64 -7.87 -11.86 -2.30
C VAL A 64 -6.63 -11.09 -2.75
N ALA A 65 -5.50 -11.37 -2.14
CA ALA A 65 -4.22 -10.72 -2.43
C ALA A 65 -3.06 -11.70 -2.29
N LYS A 66 -1.91 -11.39 -2.88
CA LYS A 66 -0.66 -12.13 -2.60
C LYS A 66 -0.34 -12.08 -1.11
N SER A 67 -0.56 -10.94 -0.48
CA SER A 67 -0.67 -10.79 0.96
C SER A 67 -1.33 -9.45 1.34
N HIS A 68 -1.75 -9.35 2.61
CA HIS A 68 -2.25 -8.10 3.18
C HIS A 68 -1.20 -7.41 4.07
N ILE A 69 0.08 -7.77 3.94
CA ILE A 69 1.19 -7.13 4.65
C ILE A 69 1.47 -5.78 3.97
N ARG A 70 1.48 -4.74 4.78
CA ARG A 70 1.66 -3.34 4.37
C ARG A 70 2.78 -2.69 5.16
N ILE A 71 3.21 -1.52 4.76
CA ILE A 71 4.23 -0.76 5.49
C ILE A 71 3.80 -0.56 6.95
N GLY A 72 2.53 -0.18 7.21
CA GLY A 72 2.00 -0.04 8.56
C GLY A 72 2.06 -1.33 9.40
N THR A 73 2.12 -2.51 8.77
CA THR A 73 2.34 -3.78 9.49
C THR A 73 3.78 -3.85 10.04
N PHE A 74 4.76 -3.34 9.30
CA PHE A 74 6.15 -3.24 9.76
C PHE A 74 6.30 -2.19 10.86
N GLU A 75 5.65 -1.03 10.74
CA GLU A 75 5.62 -0.02 11.81
C GLU A 75 5.07 -0.62 13.12
N PHE A 76 3.96 -1.35 13.02
CA PHE A 76 3.39 -2.03 14.19
C PHE A 76 4.31 -3.11 14.78
N ALA A 77 4.98 -3.90 13.93
CA ALA A 77 5.90 -4.92 14.39
C ALA A 77 7.15 -4.32 15.07
N ALA A 78 7.67 -3.20 14.54
CA ALA A 78 8.81 -2.48 15.10
C ALA A 78 8.51 -1.93 16.52
N ILE A 79 7.30 -1.42 16.75
CA ILE A 79 6.87 -0.95 18.08
C ILE A 79 6.82 -2.11 19.10
N GLN A 80 6.53 -3.33 18.67
CA GLN A 80 6.48 -4.48 19.58
C GLN A 80 7.88 -4.87 20.08
N ASN A 81 8.74 -5.28 19.20
CA ASN A 81 10.14 -5.62 19.48
C ASN A 81 10.86 -6.08 18.20
N ILE A 82 12.19 -6.08 18.24
CA ILE A 82 13.05 -6.48 17.11
C ILE A 82 12.85 -7.94 16.67
N LYS A 83 12.51 -8.86 17.59
CA LYS A 83 12.27 -10.26 17.27
C LYS A 83 11.01 -10.43 16.41
N THR A 84 9.95 -9.69 16.72
CA THR A 84 8.70 -9.67 15.94
C THR A 84 8.94 -9.06 14.57
N LEU A 85 9.65 -7.93 14.51
CA LEU A 85 10.03 -7.29 13.26
C LEU A 85 10.84 -8.23 12.35
N LYS A 86 11.87 -8.87 12.90
CA LYS A 86 12.71 -9.84 12.18
C LYS A 86 11.89 -11.01 11.63
N LYS A 87 10.99 -11.59 12.42
CA LYS A 87 10.09 -12.66 11.97
C LYS A 87 9.20 -12.21 10.82
N LEU A 88 8.66 -10.98 10.88
CA LEU A 88 7.83 -10.42 9.82
C LEU A 88 8.65 -10.20 8.54
N ALA A 89 9.87 -9.68 8.65
CA ALA A 89 10.76 -9.48 7.52
C ALA A 89 11.16 -10.82 6.87
N ASP A 90 11.57 -11.81 7.66
CA ASP A 90 11.92 -13.15 7.18
C ASP A 90 10.71 -13.84 6.50
N TYR A 91 9.52 -13.73 7.08
CA TYR A 91 8.28 -14.23 6.46
C TYR A 91 7.97 -13.53 5.14
N SER A 92 8.11 -12.20 5.11
CA SER A 92 7.85 -11.40 3.91
C SER A 92 8.82 -11.74 2.78
N ILE A 93 10.11 -11.94 3.10
CA ILE A 93 11.12 -12.40 2.15
C ILE A 93 10.75 -13.79 1.63
N SER A 94 10.52 -14.75 2.51
CA SER A 94 10.18 -16.12 2.13
C SER A 94 8.95 -16.21 1.23
N ARG A 95 7.95 -15.34 1.45
CA ARG A 95 6.68 -15.36 0.70
C ARG A 95 6.74 -14.61 -0.63
N HIS A 96 7.40 -13.45 -0.68
CA HIS A 96 7.31 -12.52 -1.82
C HIS A 96 8.60 -12.36 -2.60
N TYR A 97 9.72 -12.75 -1.99
CA TYR A 97 11.07 -12.56 -2.51
C TYR A 97 11.95 -13.79 -2.19
N PRO A 98 11.50 -15.01 -2.53
CA PRO A 98 12.16 -16.26 -2.10
C PRO A 98 13.64 -16.32 -2.50
N ASP A 99 14.00 -15.70 -3.62
CA ASP A 99 15.39 -15.63 -4.13
C ASP A 99 16.34 -14.87 -3.20
N LEU A 100 15.79 -14.08 -2.27
CA LEU A 100 16.57 -13.32 -1.30
C LEU A 100 16.79 -14.06 0.04
N LYS A 101 16.24 -15.27 0.21
CA LYS A 101 16.21 -15.96 1.50
C LYS A 101 17.60 -16.21 2.08
N ASP A 102 18.53 -16.63 1.24
CA ASP A 102 19.88 -17.05 1.63
C ASP A 102 20.99 -16.13 1.05
N VAL A 103 20.65 -14.88 0.74
CA VAL A 103 21.55 -13.89 0.16
C VAL A 103 22.08 -12.98 1.26
N ASP A 104 23.36 -12.58 1.16
CA ASP A 104 23.94 -11.54 2.01
C ASP A 104 23.17 -10.22 1.86
N ASP A 105 23.07 -9.48 2.94
CA ASP A 105 22.32 -8.21 3.02
C ASP A 105 20.82 -8.37 2.61
N LYS A 106 20.21 -9.53 2.87
CA LYS A 106 18.85 -9.87 2.44
C LYS A 106 17.79 -8.82 2.81
N TYR A 107 17.91 -8.15 3.96
CA TYR A 107 16.96 -7.11 4.38
C TYR A 107 17.10 -5.83 3.55
N LEU A 108 18.31 -5.44 3.20
CA LEU A 108 18.55 -4.30 2.29
C LEU A 108 18.04 -4.61 0.89
N LYS A 109 18.33 -5.80 0.36
CA LYS A 109 17.83 -6.26 -0.94
C LYS A 109 16.30 -6.42 -0.95
N PHE A 110 15.71 -6.86 0.16
CA PHE A 110 14.26 -6.86 0.34
C PHE A 110 13.68 -5.46 0.24
N PHE A 111 14.26 -4.49 0.95
CA PHE A 111 13.85 -3.11 0.89
C PHE A 111 13.93 -2.55 -0.54
N ALA A 112 15.07 -2.74 -1.22
CA ALA A 112 15.26 -2.32 -2.61
C ALA A 112 14.22 -2.96 -3.56
N SER A 113 13.90 -4.24 -3.36
CA SER A 113 12.90 -4.95 -4.17
C SER A 113 11.48 -4.41 -3.94
N VAL A 114 11.14 -4.04 -2.70
CA VAL A 114 9.86 -3.36 -2.39
C VAL A 114 9.82 -1.99 -3.07
N CYS A 115 10.89 -1.20 -2.96
CA CYS A 115 11.01 0.10 -3.61
C CYS A 115 10.76 0.01 -5.12
N ASN A 116 11.42 -0.92 -5.80
CA ASN A 116 11.27 -1.11 -7.24
C ASN A 116 9.83 -1.50 -7.63
N ARG A 117 9.22 -2.46 -6.92
CA ARG A 117 7.82 -2.84 -7.19
C ARG A 117 6.85 -1.69 -6.99
N GLN A 118 7.05 -0.87 -5.98
CA GLN A 118 6.19 0.27 -5.68
C GLN A 118 6.40 1.42 -6.67
N ALA A 119 7.64 1.70 -7.09
CA ALA A 119 7.93 2.67 -8.14
C ALA A 119 7.20 2.30 -9.44
N LYS A 120 7.32 1.05 -9.86
CA LYS A 120 6.61 0.52 -11.04
C LYS A 120 5.08 0.59 -10.90
N LEU A 121 4.54 0.32 -9.72
CA LEU A 121 3.10 0.38 -9.48
C LEU A 121 2.58 1.81 -9.61
N VAL A 122 3.23 2.77 -8.95
CA VAL A 122 2.81 4.18 -8.98
C VAL A 122 2.98 4.78 -10.38
N SER A 123 4.05 4.43 -11.12
CA SER A 123 4.18 4.84 -12.51
C SER A 123 2.98 4.36 -13.35
N LYS A 124 2.53 3.12 -13.18
CA LYS A 124 1.33 2.62 -13.87
C LYS A 124 0.06 3.39 -13.49
N TRP A 125 -0.10 3.79 -12.22
CA TRP A 125 -1.22 4.65 -11.81
C TRP A 125 -1.22 5.99 -12.52
N MET A 126 -0.04 6.63 -12.57
CA MET A 126 0.12 7.92 -13.24
C MET A 126 -0.21 7.83 -14.74
N ASN A 127 0.20 6.74 -15.40
CA ASN A 127 -0.03 6.57 -16.84
C ASN A 127 -1.51 6.44 -17.22
N ILE A 128 -2.40 6.08 -16.30
CA ILE A 128 -3.84 5.94 -16.54
C ILE A 128 -4.67 7.03 -15.84
N GLY A 129 -4.05 8.05 -15.29
CA GLY A 129 -4.74 9.12 -14.56
C GLY A 129 -5.43 8.66 -13.27
N PHE A 130 -4.94 7.57 -12.65
CA PHE A 130 -5.50 7.07 -11.41
C PHE A 130 -4.99 7.83 -10.20
N VAL A 131 -5.91 8.27 -9.33
CA VAL A 131 -5.61 8.89 -8.04
C VAL A 131 -6.12 7.98 -6.94
N HIS A 132 -5.20 7.49 -6.10
CA HIS A 132 -5.53 6.58 -5.00
C HIS A 132 -6.31 7.30 -3.88
N GLY A 133 -5.95 8.54 -3.60
CA GLY A 133 -6.63 9.42 -2.65
C GLY A 133 -6.33 9.18 -1.16
N VAL A 134 -5.72 8.06 -0.77
CA VAL A 134 -5.29 7.79 0.63
C VAL A 134 -4.05 6.89 0.64
N MET A 135 -2.90 7.46 0.32
CA MET A 135 -1.61 6.76 0.30
C MET A 135 -0.91 6.84 1.66
N ASN A 136 -1.53 6.32 2.71
CA ASN A 136 -0.86 6.14 4.00
C ASN A 136 -0.16 4.78 4.07
N THR A 137 0.62 4.53 5.13
CA THR A 137 1.40 3.29 5.30
C THR A 137 0.52 2.03 5.40
N ASP A 138 -0.76 2.18 5.76
CA ASP A 138 -1.73 1.08 5.77
C ASP A 138 -2.28 0.73 4.37
N ASN A 139 -2.01 1.55 3.35
CA ASN A 139 -2.49 1.36 1.99
C ASN A 139 -1.36 1.12 0.96
N ILE A 140 -0.13 0.90 1.43
CA ILE A 140 1.01 0.52 0.61
C ILE A 140 1.45 -0.90 0.96
N THR A 141 1.21 -1.84 0.04
CA THR A 141 1.53 -3.26 0.24
C THR A 141 3.00 -3.54 -0.05
N ILE A 142 3.61 -4.49 0.65
CA ILE A 142 4.97 -4.94 0.32
C ILE A 142 5.01 -5.84 -0.91
N SER A 143 3.87 -6.38 -1.35
CA SER A 143 3.75 -7.21 -2.56
C SER A 143 3.77 -6.39 -3.85
N GLY A 144 3.56 -5.06 -3.77
CA GLY A 144 3.45 -4.18 -4.94
C GLY A 144 2.08 -4.28 -5.62
N GLU A 145 1.03 -4.59 -4.87
CA GLU A 145 -0.36 -4.60 -5.34
C GLU A 145 -1.10 -3.38 -4.79
N THR A 146 -1.94 -2.76 -5.62
CA THR A 146 -2.88 -1.71 -5.17
C THR A 146 -3.89 -2.30 -4.21
N ILE A 147 -4.18 -1.61 -3.11
CA ILE A 147 -5.13 -2.03 -2.09
C ILE A 147 -5.93 -0.83 -1.58
N ASP A 148 -7.18 -1.07 -1.19
CA ASP A 148 -8.05 -0.08 -0.54
C ASP A 148 -8.52 1.04 -1.48
N TYR A 149 -9.50 0.73 -2.29
CA TYR A 149 -10.12 1.64 -3.26
C TYR A 149 -11.22 2.52 -2.63
N GLY A 150 -10.89 3.22 -1.54
CA GLY A 150 -11.81 4.10 -0.83
C GLY A 150 -12.18 5.34 -1.66
N PRO A 151 -11.46 6.47 -1.52
CA PRO A 151 -11.76 7.70 -2.26
C PRO A 151 -11.10 7.76 -3.64
N CYS A 152 -10.62 6.65 -4.19
CA CYS A 152 -9.93 6.62 -5.48
C CYS A 152 -10.84 7.03 -6.63
N ALA A 153 -10.26 7.62 -7.67
CA ALA A 153 -10.91 7.91 -8.93
C ALA A 153 -9.90 8.00 -10.08
N PHE A 154 -10.43 8.08 -11.32
CA PHE A 154 -9.67 8.40 -12.52
C PHE A 154 -9.98 9.82 -12.94
N MET A 155 -8.99 10.53 -13.49
CA MET A 155 -9.19 11.87 -14.04
C MET A 155 -9.96 11.80 -15.36
N ASP A 156 -10.94 12.67 -15.54
CA ASP A 156 -11.61 12.88 -16.83
C ASP A 156 -10.79 13.77 -17.76
N SER A 157 -10.15 14.80 -17.18
CA SER A 157 -9.20 15.69 -17.86
C SER A 157 -7.96 15.84 -17.00
N TYR A 158 -6.82 16.11 -17.65
CA TYR A 158 -5.57 16.26 -16.94
C TYR A 158 -5.60 17.46 -15.98
N ASP A 159 -5.51 17.16 -14.69
CA ASP A 159 -5.34 18.15 -13.62
C ASP A 159 -4.36 17.60 -12.56
N PRO A 160 -3.13 18.15 -12.50
CA PRO A 160 -2.12 17.65 -11.56
C PRO A 160 -2.48 17.91 -10.09
N GLU A 161 -3.33 18.89 -9.81
CA GLU A 161 -3.75 19.26 -8.45
C GLU A 161 -4.99 18.49 -7.97
N ILE A 162 -5.60 17.67 -8.82
CA ILE A 162 -6.88 17.04 -8.51
C ILE A 162 -6.80 16.15 -7.27
N VAL A 163 -7.81 16.27 -6.40
CA VAL A 163 -7.97 15.51 -5.15
C VAL A 163 -9.38 14.92 -5.11
N PHE A 164 -9.49 13.65 -4.83
CA PHE A 164 -10.78 12.96 -4.71
C PHE A 164 -11.16 12.58 -3.27
N SER A 165 -10.24 12.73 -2.33
CA SER A 165 -10.51 12.46 -0.92
C SER A 165 -11.09 13.70 -0.23
N SER A 166 -12.32 13.63 0.24
CA SER A 166 -12.99 14.73 0.96
C SER A 166 -12.30 15.13 2.27
N ILE A 167 -11.46 14.27 2.82
CA ILE A 167 -10.71 14.52 4.06
C ILE A 167 -9.30 15.08 3.80
N ASP A 168 -8.87 15.14 2.56
CA ASP A 168 -7.56 15.64 2.15
C ASP A 168 -7.62 17.12 1.75
N ILE A 169 -7.89 17.98 2.72
CA ILE A 169 -8.04 19.43 2.52
C ILE A 169 -6.73 20.06 2.00
N GLY A 170 -5.58 19.50 2.36
CA GLY A 170 -4.26 20.02 1.99
C GLY A 170 -3.71 19.49 0.66
N GLY A 171 -4.45 18.66 -0.07
CA GLY A 171 -4.00 18.07 -1.33
C GLY A 171 -2.78 17.15 -1.20
N ARG A 172 -2.57 16.57 -0.01
CA ARG A 172 -1.46 15.66 0.25
C ARG A 172 -1.43 14.49 -0.75
N TYR A 173 -2.59 13.99 -1.13
CA TYR A 173 -2.77 12.85 -2.02
C TYR A 173 -3.27 13.25 -3.40
N SER A 174 -2.99 14.50 -3.85
CA SER A 174 -3.27 14.92 -5.22
C SER A 174 -2.50 14.07 -6.23
N TYR A 175 -2.96 14.05 -7.47
CA TYR A 175 -2.34 13.26 -8.53
C TYR A 175 -0.83 13.46 -8.62
N LYS A 176 -0.36 14.72 -8.73
CA LYS A 176 1.07 15.03 -8.84
C LYS A 176 1.90 14.63 -7.64
N ASN A 177 1.28 14.53 -6.45
CA ASN A 177 1.98 14.23 -5.20
C ASN A 177 2.18 12.72 -4.97
N GLN A 178 1.54 11.85 -5.75
CA GLN A 178 1.62 10.40 -5.55
C GLN A 178 3.06 9.86 -5.53
N PRO A 179 3.98 10.26 -6.44
CA PRO A 179 5.37 9.80 -6.37
C PRO A 179 6.10 10.28 -5.11
N ALA A 180 5.89 11.52 -4.67
CA ALA A 180 6.52 12.05 -3.46
C ALA A 180 6.00 11.34 -2.20
N ILE A 181 4.70 11.07 -2.14
CA ILE A 181 4.08 10.34 -1.04
C ILE A 181 4.53 8.86 -1.03
N LEU A 182 4.81 8.27 -2.18
CA LEU A 182 5.44 6.95 -2.23
C LEU A 182 6.79 6.97 -1.52
N ILE A 183 7.67 7.92 -1.82
CA ILE A 183 8.98 8.05 -1.15
C ILE A 183 8.82 8.20 0.36
N TRP A 184 7.86 9.03 0.79
CA TRP A 184 7.54 9.18 2.22
C TRP A 184 7.14 7.83 2.85
N ASN A 185 6.30 7.04 2.21
CA ASN A 185 5.90 5.72 2.71
C ASN A 185 7.10 4.75 2.77
N LEU A 186 7.93 4.74 1.74
CA LEU A 186 9.13 3.90 1.70
C LEU A 186 10.14 4.32 2.77
N SER A 187 10.26 5.63 3.09
CA SER A 187 11.08 6.09 4.21
C SER A 187 10.57 5.56 5.55
N LYS A 188 9.25 5.41 5.73
CA LYS A 188 8.67 4.78 6.92
C LYS A 188 9.04 3.30 7.02
N LEU A 189 9.01 2.58 5.91
CA LEU A 189 9.50 1.19 5.88
C LEU A 189 11.00 1.12 6.21
N ALA A 190 11.82 1.98 5.59
CA ALA A 190 13.25 2.06 5.85
C ALA A 190 13.55 2.24 7.35
N GLN A 191 12.89 3.21 8.01
CA GLN A 191 13.03 3.47 9.44
C GLN A 191 12.79 2.21 10.28
N THR A 192 11.80 1.38 9.92
CA THR A 192 11.55 0.13 10.65
C THR A 192 12.64 -0.91 10.46
N LEU A 193 13.33 -0.90 9.31
CA LEU A 193 14.33 -1.92 8.96
C LEU A 193 15.74 -1.59 9.46
N ILE A 194 16.02 -0.37 9.92
CA ILE A 194 17.34 0.06 10.42
C ILE A 194 18.02 -1.01 11.29
N PRO A 195 17.37 -1.54 12.36
CA PRO A 195 18.03 -2.48 13.26
C PRO A 195 18.29 -3.86 12.65
N LEU A 196 17.78 -4.13 11.44
CA LEU A 196 18.02 -5.39 10.71
C LEU A 196 19.10 -5.26 9.64
N ILE A 197 19.49 -4.03 9.27
CA ILE A 197 20.43 -3.75 8.18
C ILE A 197 21.88 -3.76 8.68
N ASP A 198 22.16 -3.02 9.73
CA ASP A 198 23.51 -2.93 10.30
C ASP A 198 23.45 -2.70 11.82
N LYS A 199 24.49 -3.15 12.54
CA LYS A 199 24.65 -2.88 13.98
C LYS A 199 24.93 -1.40 14.26
N GLN A 200 25.58 -0.71 13.32
CA GLN A 200 25.84 0.72 13.37
C GLN A 200 24.70 1.47 12.65
N GLU A 201 23.89 2.17 13.42
CA GLU A 201 22.69 2.86 12.93
C GLU A 201 23.00 3.80 11.76
N ASN A 202 24.08 4.59 11.84
CA ASN A 202 24.47 5.51 10.78
C ASN A 202 24.74 4.79 9.45
N LYS A 203 25.42 3.62 9.49
CA LYS A 203 25.66 2.81 8.29
C LYS A 203 24.38 2.23 7.71
N ALA A 204 23.45 1.81 8.58
CA ALA A 204 22.15 1.34 8.14
C ALA A 204 21.36 2.45 7.43
N ILE A 205 21.36 3.66 8.00
CA ILE A 205 20.69 4.84 7.43
C ILE A 205 21.32 5.20 6.07
N GLU A 206 22.65 5.22 5.96
CA GLU A 206 23.36 5.49 4.71
C GLU A 206 22.94 4.51 3.61
N LYS A 207 23.04 3.20 3.85
CA LYS A 207 22.63 2.15 2.89
C LYS A 207 21.17 2.26 2.48
N LEU A 208 20.26 2.53 3.42
CA LEU A 208 18.83 2.69 3.13
C LEU A 208 18.54 3.97 2.34
N THR A 209 19.27 5.04 2.62
CA THR A 209 19.17 6.32 1.91
C THR A 209 19.61 6.18 0.45
N GLU A 210 20.71 5.46 0.19
CA GLU A 210 21.15 5.15 -1.17
C GLU A 210 20.06 4.43 -1.96
N VAL A 211 19.38 3.44 -1.37
CA VAL A 211 18.27 2.75 -2.01
C VAL A 211 17.11 3.70 -2.30
N LEU A 212 16.75 4.58 -1.35
CA LEU A 212 15.67 5.56 -1.54
C LEU A 212 15.95 6.56 -2.67
N GLN A 213 17.21 6.97 -2.83
CA GLN A 213 17.62 7.88 -3.92
C GLN A 213 17.39 7.28 -5.30
N HIS A 214 17.39 5.95 -5.44
CA HIS A 214 17.13 5.26 -6.71
C HIS A 214 15.64 5.07 -7.03
N VAL A 215 14.72 5.43 -6.11
CA VAL A 215 13.28 5.23 -6.32
C VAL A 215 12.75 6.11 -7.46
N MET A 216 13.13 7.40 -7.49
CA MET A 216 12.66 8.32 -8.55
C MET A 216 13.25 8.01 -9.92
N PRO A 217 14.55 7.74 -10.08
CA PRO A 217 15.08 7.21 -11.34
C PRO A 217 14.32 5.98 -11.82
N CYS A 218 14.13 5.00 -10.94
CA CYS A 218 13.38 3.78 -11.27
C CYS A 218 11.92 4.04 -11.66
N TYR A 219 11.24 4.98 -10.99
CA TYR A 219 9.89 5.42 -11.35
C TYR A 219 9.83 6.03 -12.76
N GLN A 220 10.85 6.79 -13.16
CA GLN A 220 10.91 7.46 -14.46
C GLN A 220 11.21 6.50 -15.64
N GLU A 221 11.78 5.32 -15.36
CA GLU A 221 12.04 4.28 -16.36
C GLU A 221 10.78 3.52 -16.82
N TYR A 222 9.71 3.57 -16.04
CA TYR A 222 8.45 2.86 -16.29
C TYR A 222 7.36 3.78 -16.83
#